data_23f4db1843e8cd4f14c347f8d7593d09
#
_entry.id   23f4db1843e8cd4f14c347f8d7593d09
#
_cell.length_a   1.000
_cell.length_b   1.000
_cell.length_c   1.000
_cell.angle_alpha   90.00
_cell.angle_beta   90.00
_cell.angle_gamma   90.00
#
_symmetry.space_group_name_H-M   'P 1'
#
loop_
_entity.id
_entity.type
_entity.pdbx_description
1 polymer ?
#
loop_
_entity_poly.entity_id
_entity_poly.type
_entity_poly.pdbx_seq_one_letter_code
_entity_poly.pdbx_strand_id
1 'polypeptide(L)'
;MISTRKRQMVVACAAVAAAAASSAFAQQAPAAVPAAKSAATPIEAIKEGEVKLHFRYRYENVDQDNALEEADASTLRSRLTYTTLGYKGWQAQVEVDDVSTIGNDDFNSTSNNETDYSVVADPEGTEFNQAWLSWSGCDTVVKGGRQRILLDNERFVGGVGWRQNEQTFDGGSIVNKSIRDTTLTYSYIDNVNRVFGPDDGTQEIWLGDWDSAIHLMNASYAGLPFGTLTAYGYLMDIESADAQSNETYGLRFAGKQALGKTVSLLYTLEYARQE
;
A
#
# COMPACT_ATOMS: atom_id res chain seq x y z
N MET A 1 -31.29 26.71 -9.26
CA MET A 1 -30.11 26.23 -9.97
C MET A 1 -28.88 26.65 -9.17
N ILE A 2 -28.40 25.81 -8.26
CA ILE A 2 -27.18 26.07 -7.49
C ILE A 2 -26.07 25.33 -8.21
N SER A 3 -25.22 26.09 -8.90
CA SER A 3 -24.03 25.57 -9.57
C SER A 3 -23.03 25.12 -8.49
N THR A 4 -22.95 23.83 -8.25
CA THR A 4 -21.87 23.20 -7.48
C THR A 4 -20.58 23.29 -8.30
N ARG A 5 -19.77 24.33 -8.04
CA ARG A 5 -18.40 24.36 -8.54
C ARG A 5 -17.63 23.23 -7.84
N LYS A 6 -17.35 22.15 -8.57
CA LYS A 6 -16.36 21.16 -8.13
C LYS A 6 -15.06 21.91 -7.83
N ARG A 7 -14.59 21.82 -6.60
CA ARG A 7 -13.31 22.43 -6.21
C ARG A 7 -12.19 21.58 -6.83
N GLN A 8 -11.50 22.12 -7.80
CA GLN A 8 -10.26 21.54 -8.30
C GLN A 8 -9.19 21.68 -7.23
N MET A 9 -8.66 20.57 -6.76
CA MET A 9 -7.53 20.56 -5.84
C MET A 9 -6.24 20.41 -6.66
N VAL A 10 -5.46 21.48 -6.74
CA VAL A 10 -4.13 21.47 -7.34
C VAL A 10 -3.12 21.29 -6.22
N VAL A 11 -2.42 20.16 -6.19
CA VAL A 11 -1.35 19.91 -5.23
C VAL A 11 -0.01 20.00 -5.96
N ALA A 12 0.71 21.08 -5.70
CA ALA A 12 2.10 21.22 -6.10
C ALA A 12 2.99 21.07 -4.87
N CYS A 13 3.76 19.99 -4.79
CA CYS A 13 4.70 19.78 -3.69
C CYS A 13 6.14 19.78 -4.21
N ALA A 14 6.96 20.65 -3.65
CA ALA A 14 8.41 20.58 -3.77
C ALA A 14 8.98 20.25 -2.40
N ALA A 15 9.64 19.09 -2.25
CA ALA A 15 10.34 18.73 -1.03
C ALA A 15 11.84 18.58 -1.33
N VAL A 16 12.65 19.36 -0.65
CA VAL A 16 14.11 19.25 -0.66
C VAL A 16 14.56 18.90 0.76
N ALA A 17 15.13 17.72 0.95
CA ALA A 17 15.66 17.30 2.23
C ALA A 17 17.14 16.96 2.11
N ALA A 18 17.96 17.53 2.99
CA ALA A 18 19.35 17.09 3.19
C ALA A 18 19.37 16.07 4.32
N ALA A 19 19.61 14.80 4.00
CA ALA A 19 19.68 13.74 4.99
C ALA A 19 21.13 13.28 5.20
N ALA A 20 21.60 13.36 6.44
CA ALA A 20 22.73 12.57 6.90
C ALA A 20 22.21 11.14 7.14
N ALA A 21 22.88 10.18 6.52
CA ALA A 21 22.60 8.75 6.51
C ALA A 21 21.60 8.21 7.57
N SER A 22 20.34 8.12 7.21
CA SER A 22 19.38 7.18 7.81
C SER A 22 18.55 6.56 6.69
N SER A 23 18.50 5.24 6.71
CA SER A 23 18.04 4.33 5.66
C SER A 23 16.51 4.22 5.51
N ALA A 24 15.74 5.30 5.65
CA ALA A 24 14.29 5.23 5.77
C ALA A 24 13.47 5.74 4.56
N PHE A 25 14.07 6.25 3.52
CA PHE A 25 13.35 6.68 2.30
C PHE A 25 14.02 6.15 1.03
N ALA A 26 14.18 4.83 0.97
CA ALA A 26 14.41 4.20 -0.32
C ALA A 26 13.05 4.21 -1.04
N GLN A 27 12.97 4.98 -2.12
CA GLN A 27 11.92 4.90 -3.11
C GLN A 27 11.80 3.43 -3.54
N GLN A 28 10.81 2.73 -3.02
CA GLN A 28 10.55 1.37 -3.41
C GLN A 28 9.91 1.44 -4.80
N ALA A 29 10.75 1.36 -5.85
CA ALA A 29 10.26 0.91 -7.13
C ALA A 29 9.47 -0.39 -6.87
N PRO A 30 8.34 -0.66 -7.59
CA PRO A 30 7.62 -1.91 -7.42
C PRO A 30 8.64 -3.04 -7.41
N ALA A 31 8.72 -3.73 -6.27
CA ALA A 31 9.80 -4.65 -5.97
C ALA A 31 9.90 -5.63 -7.13
N ALA A 32 11.05 -5.66 -7.80
CA ALA A 32 11.37 -6.77 -8.67
C ALA A 32 11.17 -8.00 -7.79
N VAL A 33 10.23 -8.87 -8.15
CA VAL A 33 10.08 -10.15 -7.46
C VAL A 33 11.46 -10.79 -7.54
N PRO A 34 12.15 -11.02 -6.40
CA PRO A 34 13.46 -11.65 -6.42
C PRO A 34 13.28 -12.93 -7.23
N ALA A 35 14.26 -13.26 -8.10
CA ALA A 35 14.19 -14.50 -8.86
C ALA A 35 14.01 -15.64 -7.83
N ALA A 36 12.79 -16.13 -7.69
CA ALA A 36 12.45 -17.17 -6.74
C ALA A 36 13.30 -18.39 -7.06
N LYS A 37 13.80 -19.09 -6.05
CA LYS A 37 14.43 -20.41 -6.27
C LYS A 37 13.47 -21.21 -7.12
N SER A 38 13.94 -21.78 -8.23
CA SER A 38 13.09 -22.48 -9.19
C SER A 38 12.96 -23.94 -8.79
N ALA A 39 11.73 -24.42 -8.70
CA ALA A 39 11.42 -25.84 -8.50
C ALA A 39 11.38 -26.60 -9.84
N ALA A 40 11.71 -27.88 -9.80
CA ALA A 40 11.62 -28.75 -10.98
C ALA A 40 10.19 -29.24 -11.25
N THR A 41 9.34 -29.30 -10.20
CA THR A 41 7.95 -29.75 -10.28
C THR A 41 7.02 -28.83 -9.49
N PRO A 42 5.69 -28.79 -9.80
CA PRO A 42 4.71 -28.04 -9.00
C PRO A 42 4.66 -28.52 -7.54
N ILE A 43 4.82 -29.81 -7.30
CA ILE A 43 4.78 -30.40 -5.95
C ILE A 43 5.98 -29.92 -5.14
N GLU A 44 7.15 -29.86 -5.74
CA GLU A 44 8.36 -29.33 -5.12
C GLU A 44 8.17 -27.83 -4.81
N ALA A 45 7.62 -27.05 -5.74
CA ALA A 45 7.35 -25.63 -5.52
C ALA A 45 6.47 -25.40 -4.26
N ILE A 46 5.51 -26.27 -4.03
CA ILE A 46 4.66 -26.20 -2.84
C ILE A 46 5.40 -26.71 -1.60
N LYS A 47 6.12 -27.84 -1.66
CA LYS A 47 6.73 -28.45 -0.48
C LYS A 47 7.91 -27.66 0.08
N GLU A 48 8.69 -27.05 -0.82
CA GLU A 48 9.91 -26.30 -0.49
C GLU A 48 9.66 -24.78 -0.41
N GLY A 49 8.41 -24.38 -0.28
CA GLY A 49 8.02 -22.99 -0.09
C GLY A 49 8.56 -22.39 1.21
N GLU A 50 8.58 -21.08 1.29
CA GLU A 50 9.06 -20.34 2.45
C GLU A 50 7.90 -20.02 3.40
N VAL A 51 8.08 -20.29 4.68
CA VAL A 51 7.17 -19.88 5.77
C VAL A 51 7.85 -18.77 6.56
N LYS A 52 7.14 -17.67 6.78
CA LYS A 52 7.59 -16.58 7.66
C LYS A 52 6.56 -16.33 8.75
N LEU A 53 7.04 -16.14 9.97
CA LEU A 53 6.27 -15.64 11.12
C LEU A 53 6.82 -14.27 11.49
N HIS A 54 5.91 -13.31 11.67
CA HIS A 54 6.26 -11.97 12.08
C HIS A 54 5.29 -11.49 13.15
N PHE A 55 5.85 -11.03 14.28
CA PHE A 55 5.10 -10.43 15.38
C PHE A 55 5.43 -8.95 15.48
N ARG A 56 4.40 -8.11 15.63
CA ARG A 56 4.56 -6.67 15.84
C ARG A 56 3.67 -6.22 17.01
N TYR A 57 4.31 -5.95 18.13
CA TYR A 57 3.67 -5.25 19.22
C TYR A 57 3.70 -3.74 18.97
N ARG A 58 2.58 -3.07 19.28
CA ARG A 58 2.42 -1.64 19.15
C ARG A 58 1.71 -1.10 20.38
N TYR A 59 2.26 -0.04 20.93
CA TYR A 59 1.58 0.80 21.90
C TYR A 59 1.43 2.19 21.30
N GLU A 60 0.24 2.75 21.37
CA GLU A 60 -0.09 4.10 20.90
C GLU A 60 -0.94 4.80 21.94
N ASN A 61 -0.49 5.95 22.39
CA ASN A 61 -1.22 6.86 23.25
C ASN A 61 -1.63 8.07 22.42
N VAL A 62 -2.90 8.48 22.51
CA VAL A 62 -3.45 9.60 21.76
C VAL A 62 -4.24 10.50 22.68
N ASP A 63 -3.65 11.66 23.03
CA ASP A 63 -4.29 12.76 23.74
C ASP A 63 -4.59 13.88 22.74
N GLN A 64 -5.85 14.27 22.63
CA GLN A 64 -6.34 15.30 21.70
C GLN A 64 -7.05 16.40 22.46
N ASP A 65 -6.83 17.66 22.09
CA ASP A 65 -7.54 18.81 22.64
C ASP A 65 -8.98 18.90 22.07
N ASN A 66 -9.83 17.93 22.47
CA ASN A 66 -11.24 17.82 22.11
C ASN A 66 -12.06 17.25 23.28
N ALA A 67 -13.28 16.78 23.04
CA ALA A 67 -14.18 16.25 24.07
C ALA A 67 -14.02 14.73 24.29
N LEU A 68 -13.13 14.05 23.54
CA LEU A 68 -12.88 12.62 23.67
C LEU A 68 -11.89 12.35 24.80
N GLU A 69 -11.99 11.18 25.39
CA GLU A 69 -11.02 10.69 26.36
C GLU A 69 -9.71 10.29 25.66
N GLU A 70 -8.62 10.35 26.40
CA GLU A 70 -7.30 9.90 25.97
C GLU A 70 -7.35 8.41 25.59
N ALA A 71 -6.73 8.05 24.47
CA ALA A 71 -6.68 6.67 24.05
C ALA A 71 -5.35 6.03 24.42
N ASP A 72 -5.44 4.79 24.90
CA ASP A 72 -4.31 3.91 25.22
C ASP A 72 -4.50 2.56 24.51
N ALA A 73 -3.91 2.42 23.33
CA ALA A 73 -4.01 1.22 22.51
C ALA A 73 -2.76 0.34 22.65
N SER A 74 -2.95 -0.90 23.06
CA SER A 74 -1.89 -1.90 23.19
C SER A 74 -2.24 -3.14 22.37
N THR A 75 -1.64 -3.30 21.20
CA THR A 75 -2.01 -4.30 20.21
C THR A 75 -0.85 -5.16 19.75
N LEU A 76 -1.12 -6.42 19.40
CA LEU A 76 -0.18 -7.36 18.78
C LEU A 76 -0.72 -7.84 17.45
N ARG A 77 0.06 -7.68 16.37
CA ARG A 77 -0.18 -8.38 15.12
C ARG A 77 0.71 -9.62 15.02
N SER A 78 0.09 -10.75 14.74
CA SER A 78 0.73 -12.02 14.40
C SER A 78 0.49 -12.30 12.92
N ARG A 79 1.55 -12.38 12.11
CA ARG A 79 1.48 -12.61 10.66
C ARG A 79 2.14 -13.91 10.29
N LEU A 80 1.41 -14.76 9.57
CA LEU A 80 1.92 -15.97 8.94
C LEU A 80 1.91 -15.78 7.43
N THR A 81 3.07 -15.84 6.79
CA THR A 81 3.20 -15.79 5.34
C THR A 81 3.75 -17.11 4.83
N TYR A 82 3.11 -17.68 3.82
CA TYR A 82 3.62 -18.81 3.06
C TYR A 82 3.75 -18.41 1.58
N THR A 83 4.95 -18.63 1.02
CA THR A 83 5.24 -18.34 -0.39
C THR A 83 5.83 -19.57 -1.06
N THR A 84 5.27 -20.04 -2.17
CA THR A 84 5.81 -21.16 -2.94
C THR A 84 7.16 -20.80 -3.56
N LEU A 85 7.96 -21.80 -3.93
CA LEU A 85 9.02 -21.59 -4.90
C LEU A 85 8.43 -21.23 -6.28
N GLY A 86 9.25 -20.64 -7.15
CA GLY A 86 8.86 -20.42 -8.55
C GLY A 86 8.82 -21.74 -9.35
N TYR A 87 7.81 -21.94 -10.17
CA TYR A 87 7.74 -23.03 -11.13
C TYR A 87 7.33 -22.51 -12.51
N LYS A 88 8.23 -22.55 -13.49
CA LYS A 88 7.99 -22.04 -14.87
C LYS A 88 7.41 -20.63 -14.90
N GLY A 89 7.92 -19.75 -14.02
CA GLY A 89 7.44 -18.38 -13.85
C GLY A 89 6.26 -18.22 -12.88
N TRP A 90 5.55 -19.28 -12.52
CA TRP A 90 4.45 -19.22 -11.58
C TRP A 90 4.92 -19.22 -10.12
N GLN A 91 4.27 -18.42 -9.29
CA GLN A 91 4.46 -18.34 -7.84
C GLN A 91 3.15 -17.97 -7.16
N ALA A 92 2.91 -18.50 -5.97
CA ALA A 92 1.75 -18.18 -5.15
C ALA A 92 2.15 -17.80 -3.73
N GLN A 93 1.35 -16.96 -3.08
CA GLN A 93 1.49 -16.60 -1.68
C GLN A 93 0.14 -16.57 -0.99
N VAL A 94 0.14 -16.99 0.27
CA VAL A 94 -0.94 -16.74 1.23
C VAL A 94 -0.33 -16.11 2.47
N GLU A 95 -0.97 -15.06 2.97
CA GLU A 95 -0.57 -14.34 4.19
C GLU A 95 -1.80 -14.07 5.03
N VAL A 96 -1.74 -14.50 6.29
CA VAL A 96 -2.81 -14.32 7.28
C VAL A 96 -2.29 -13.43 8.40
N ASP A 97 -3.06 -12.43 8.76
CA ASP A 97 -2.83 -11.58 9.92
C ASP A 97 -3.86 -11.86 10.99
N ASP A 98 -3.43 -11.82 12.23
CA ASP A 98 -4.25 -11.77 13.42
C ASP A 98 -3.84 -10.56 14.25
N VAL A 99 -4.77 -9.67 14.53
CA VAL A 99 -4.58 -8.50 15.40
C VAL A 99 -5.38 -8.73 16.67
N SER A 100 -4.68 -8.65 17.80
CA SER A 100 -5.28 -8.85 19.13
C SER A 100 -4.86 -7.71 20.04
N THR A 101 -5.78 -7.25 20.90
CA THR A 101 -5.46 -6.34 22.00
C THR A 101 -4.74 -7.08 23.11
N ILE A 102 -3.64 -6.53 23.63
CA ILE A 102 -2.87 -7.08 24.72
C ILE A 102 -2.72 -6.06 25.84
N GLY A 103 -3.52 -6.19 26.87
CA GLY A 103 -3.47 -5.28 28.02
C GLY A 103 -4.49 -4.16 27.91
N ASN A 104 -4.06 -2.91 27.73
CA ASN A 104 -4.98 -1.77 27.71
C ASN A 104 -5.74 -1.68 26.38
N ASP A 105 -7.04 -1.51 26.48
CA ASP A 105 -8.03 -1.44 25.39
C ASP A 105 -8.87 -0.12 25.42
N ASP A 106 -8.43 0.88 26.19
CA ASP A 106 -9.07 2.19 26.28
C ASP A 106 -8.83 3.01 25.00
N PHE A 107 -9.39 2.59 23.86
CA PHE A 107 -9.28 3.27 22.57
C PHE A 107 -10.44 2.95 21.64
N ASN A 108 -10.79 3.87 20.75
CA ASN A 108 -11.74 3.62 19.69
C ASN A 108 -11.03 2.94 18.49
N SER A 109 -11.24 1.64 18.34
CA SER A 109 -10.66 0.88 17.21
C SER A 109 -11.39 1.09 15.89
N THR A 110 -12.51 1.84 15.90
CA THR A 110 -13.50 2.05 14.84
C THR A 110 -14.61 1.00 14.75
N SER A 111 -14.42 -0.20 15.30
CA SER A 111 -15.37 -1.31 15.30
C SER A 111 -15.78 -1.79 16.70
N ASN A 112 -15.05 -1.41 17.77
CA ASN A 112 -15.31 -1.86 19.14
C ASN A 112 -16.38 -1.05 19.89
N ASN A 113 -16.96 -0.01 19.29
CA ASN A 113 -17.94 0.91 19.88
C ASN A 113 -17.44 1.76 21.08
N GLU A 114 -16.13 1.81 21.31
CA GLU A 114 -15.53 2.67 22.35
C GLU A 114 -15.43 4.12 21.86
N THR A 115 -16.59 4.73 21.56
CA THR A 115 -16.69 6.04 20.88
C THR A 115 -16.32 7.24 21.75
N ASP A 116 -16.18 7.04 23.05
CA ASP A 116 -15.79 8.08 24.01
C ASP A 116 -14.28 8.36 23.97
N TYR A 117 -13.47 7.43 23.45
CA TYR A 117 -12.04 7.55 23.31
C TYR A 117 -11.59 8.09 21.96
N SER A 118 -10.38 8.64 21.93
CA SER A 118 -9.69 9.03 20.69
C SER A 118 -9.44 7.81 19.78
N VAL A 119 -9.44 8.02 18.46
CA VAL A 119 -9.37 6.92 17.48
C VAL A 119 -7.94 6.40 17.30
N VAL A 120 -7.77 5.10 17.50
CA VAL A 120 -6.61 4.32 17.04
C VAL A 120 -7.14 3.19 16.16
N ALA A 121 -7.10 3.36 14.85
CA ALA A 121 -7.69 2.44 13.88
C ALA A 121 -6.84 1.15 13.71
N ASP A 122 -6.74 0.36 14.76
CA ASP A 122 -6.10 -0.96 14.82
C ASP A 122 -7.08 -1.99 15.41
N PRO A 123 -8.23 -2.26 14.74
CA PRO A 123 -9.22 -3.20 15.24
C PRO A 123 -8.68 -4.62 15.31
N GLU A 124 -9.23 -5.40 16.23
CA GLU A 124 -8.97 -6.83 16.32
C GLU A 124 -9.59 -7.58 15.15
N GLY A 125 -8.99 -8.72 14.82
CA GLY A 125 -9.52 -9.62 13.80
C GLY A 125 -8.46 -10.48 13.15
N THR A 126 -8.93 -11.54 12.50
CA THR A 126 -8.09 -12.45 11.70
C THR A 126 -8.54 -12.39 10.26
N GLU A 127 -7.60 -12.08 9.35
CA GLU A 127 -7.91 -11.91 7.94
C GLU A 127 -6.82 -12.46 7.00
N PHE A 128 -7.21 -12.74 5.76
CA PHE A 128 -6.24 -12.93 4.69
C PHE A 128 -5.73 -11.57 4.24
N ASN A 129 -4.52 -11.23 4.64
CA ASN A 129 -3.90 -9.97 4.22
C ASN A 129 -3.43 -10.04 2.76
N GLN A 130 -2.94 -11.20 2.30
CA GLN A 130 -2.62 -11.45 0.90
C GLN A 130 -2.97 -12.89 0.50
N ALA A 131 -3.50 -13.06 -0.71
CA ALA A 131 -3.71 -14.36 -1.36
C ALA A 131 -3.65 -14.15 -2.87
N TRP A 132 -2.52 -14.48 -3.50
CA TRP A 132 -2.31 -14.19 -4.91
C TRP A 132 -1.57 -15.30 -5.66
N LEU A 133 -1.82 -15.35 -6.96
CA LEU A 133 -1.06 -16.10 -7.94
C LEU A 133 -0.38 -15.13 -8.91
N SER A 134 0.90 -15.34 -9.21
CA SER A 134 1.64 -14.53 -10.16
C SER A 134 2.34 -15.39 -11.21
N TRP A 135 2.54 -14.80 -12.39
CA TRP A 135 3.41 -15.34 -13.44
C TRP A 135 4.42 -14.29 -13.86
N SER A 136 5.67 -14.71 -14.05
CA SER A 136 6.76 -13.86 -14.51
C SER A 136 7.45 -14.46 -15.74
N GLY A 137 7.62 -13.66 -16.78
CA GLY A 137 8.31 -14.02 -18.03
C GLY A 137 8.32 -12.85 -19.01
N CYS A 138 9.24 -12.84 -19.94
CA CYS A 138 9.37 -11.80 -20.98
C CYS A 138 9.36 -10.37 -20.39
N ASP A 139 10.16 -10.13 -19.35
CA ASP A 139 10.23 -8.85 -18.62
C ASP A 139 8.86 -8.35 -18.09
N THR A 140 7.93 -9.27 -17.93
CA THR A 140 6.56 -8.99 -17.49
C THR A 140 6.21 -9.82 -16.26
N VAL A 141 5.54 -9.21 -15.30
CA VAL A 141 4.91 -9.88 -14.15
C VAL A 141 3.41 -9.60 -14.21
N VAL A 142 2.61 -10.66 -14.16
CA VAL A 142 1.15 -10.58 -14.00
C VAL A 142 0.81 -11.18 -12.65
N LYS A 143 -0.06 -10.53 -11.86
CA LYS A 143 -0.49 -11.02 -10.56
C LYS A 143 -2.00 -10.84 -10.44
N GLY A 144 -2.68 -11.84 -9.88
CA GLY A 144 -4.11 -11.80 -9.60
C GLY A 144 -4.42 -12.28 -8.19
N GLY A 145 -5.43 -11.68 -7.56
CA GLY A 145 -5.88 -11.93 -6.19
C GLY A 145 -5.59 -10.78 -5.24
N ARG A 146 -5.71 -11.04 -3.93
CA ARG A 146 -5.46 -10.06 -2.88
C ARG A 146 -3.97 -9.77 -2.74
N GLN A 147 -3.57 -8.53 -2.92
CA GLN A 147 -2.18 -8.13 -3.03
C GLN A 147 -1.92 -6.73 -2.49
N ARG A 148 -0.67 -6.46 -2.09
CA ARG A 148 -0.19 -5.09 -1.86
C ARG A 148 0.06 -4.41 -3.19
N ILE A 149 -0.40 -3.17 -3.32
CA ILE A 149 -0.05 -2.27 -4.41
C ILE A 149 0.47 -0.98 -3.78
N LEU A 150 1.77 -0.74 -3.94
CA LEU A 150 2.47 0.41 -3.38
C LEU A 150 3.04 1.21 -4.54
N LEU A 151 2.53 2.40 -4.78
CA LEU A 151 2.95 3.23 -5.90
C LEU A 151 3.66 4.49 -5.41
N ASP A 152 4.82 4.76 -5.97
CA ASP A 152 5.63 5.94 -5.72
C ASP A 152 5.96 6.18 -4.23
N ASN A 153 5.41 7.23 -3.64
CA ASN A 153 5.56 7.58 -2.22
C ASN A 153 4.31 7.23 -1.39
N GLU A 154 3.44 6.41 -1.93
CA GLU A 154 2.19 5.96 -1.30
C GLU A 154 1.22 7.10 -0.94
N ARG A 155 1.37 8.27 -1.56
CA ARG A 155 0.48 9.43 -1.31
C ARG A 155 -0.95 9.16 -1.75
N PHE A 156 -1.12 8.51 -2.92
CA PHE A 156 -2.43 8.25 -3.52
C PHE A 156 -2.81 6.77 -3.44
N VAL A 157 -1.82 5.87 -3.61
CA VAL A 157 -2.03 4.42 -3.59
C VAL A 157 -0.94 3.79 -2.74
N GLY A 158 -1.32 3.21 -1.62
CA GLY A 158 -0.40 2.63 -0.66
C GLY A 158 -1.04 1.64 0.29
N GLY A 159 -0.24 1.01 1.12
CA GLY A 159 -0.63 -0.06 2.03
C GLY A 159 -0.96 0.41 3.45
N VAL A 160 -0.68 1.66 3.81
CA VAL A 160 -0.82 2.16 5.19
C VAL A 160 -0.12 1.22 6.20
N GLY A 161 1.02 0.64 5.81
CA GLY A 161 1.69 -0.45 6.52
C GLY A 161 2.23 -0.10 7.93
N TRP A 162 2.05 1.13 8.38
CA TRP A 162 2.35 1.55 9.75
C TRP A 162 1.23 1.18 10.74
N ARG A 163 -0.01 0.93 10.28
CA ARG A 163 -1.12 0.38 11.07
C ARG A 163 -0.94 -1.13 11.31
N GLN A 164 -1.70 -1.70 12.24
CA GLN A 164 -1.69 -3.15 12.49
C GLN A 164 -2.32 -3.90 11.31
N ASN A 165 -3.50 -3.50 10.85
CA ASN A 165 -4.06 -3.96 9.59
C ASN A 165 -3.47 -3.15 8.43
N GLU A 166 -3.18 -3.80 7.32
CA GLU A 166 -2.68 -3.15 6.11
C GLU A 166 -3.82 -2.95 5.10
N GLN A 167 -3.70 -1.92 4.28
CA GLN A 167 -4.54 -1.81 3.10
C GLN A 167 -4.00 -2.71 2.00
N THR A 168 -4.86 -3.60 1.49
CA THR A 168 -4.59 -4.48 0.36
C THR A 168 -5.70 -4.38 -0.68
N PHE A 169 -5.46 -4.95 -1.85
CA PHE A 169 -6.32 -4.75 -3.02
C PHE A 169 -6.63 -6.08 -3.67
N ASP A 170 -7.91 -6.35 -3.91
CA ASP A 170 -8.37 -7.50 -4.68
C ASP A 170 -8.46 -7.11 -6.14
N GLY A 171 -7.86 -7.90 -7.03
CA GLY A 171 -7.84 -7.58 -8.45
C GLY A 171 -6.64 -8.14 -9.20
N GLY A 172 -6.33 -7.53 -10.33
CA GLY A 172 -5.22 -7.93 -11.19
C GLY A 172 -4.22 -6.81 -11.44
N SER A 173 -2.94 -7.14 -11.50
CA SER A 173 -1.88 -6.19 -11.86
C SER A 173 -0.94 -6.77 -12.90
N ILE A 174 -0.40 -5.89 -13.74
CA ILE A 174 0.65 -6.20 -14.71
C ILE A 174 1.76 -5.15 -14.60
N VAL A 175 3.01 -5.64 -14.52
CA VAL A 175 4.22 -4.80 -14.54
C VAL A 175 5.09 -5.25 -15.70
N ASN A 176 5.43 -4.35 -16.62
CA ASN A 176 6.27 -4.62 -17.77
C ASN A 176 7.54 -3.77 -17.75
N LYS A 177 8.69 -4.39 -18.01
CA LYS A 177 10.02 -3.76 -18.07
C LYS A 177 10.76 -4.03 -19.39
N SER A 178 10.06 -4.44 -20.44
CA SER A 178 10.65 -4.76 -21.75
C SER A 178 11.22 -3.53 -22.48
N ILE A 179 10.76 -2.34 -22.12
CA ILE A 179 11.32 -1.08 -22.65
C ILE A 179 12.46 -0.64 -21.72
N ARG A 180 13.61 -0.38 -22.34
CA ARG A 180 14.81 0.02 -21.59
C ARG A 180 14.53 1.20 -20.67
N ASP A 181 15.01 1.11 -19.42
CA ASP A 181 14.88 2.12 -18.36
C ASP A 181 13.42 2.54 -18.06
N THR A 182 12.44 1.77 -18.54
CA THR A 182 11.01 2.07 -18.38
C THR A 182 10.31 0.95 -17.64
N THR A 183 9.46 1.33 -16.69
CA THR A 183 8.53 0.42 -16.02
C THR A 183 7.11 0.90 -16.28
N LEU A 184 6.28 0.04 -16.85
CA LEU A 184 4.86 0.27 -17.05
C LEU A 184 4.10 -0.60 -16.05
N THR A 185 3.19 0.00 -15.32
CA THR A 185 2.32 -0.70 -14.37
C THR A 185 0.87 -0.36 -14.67
N TYR A 186 0.03 -1.39 -14.70
CA TYR A 186 -1.41 -1.24 -14.74
C TYR A 186 -2.03 -2.19 -13.71
N SER A 187 -3.02 -1.71 -12.98
CA SER A 187 -3.82 -2.54 -12.08
C SER A 187 -5.30 -2.23 -12.26
N TYR A 188 -6.12 -3.27 -12.23
CA TYR A 188 -7.56 -3.20 -12.04
C TYR A 188 -7.89 -3.79 -10.67
N ILE A 189 -8.68 -3.06 -9.89
CA ILE A 189 -9.04 -3.40 -8.51
C ILE A 189 -10.56 -3.37 -8.43
N ASP A 190 -11.15 -4.43 -7.92
CA ASP A 190 -12.58 -4.58 -7.67
C ASP A 190 -12.94 -4.46 -6.19
N ASN A 191 -11.97 -4.60 -5.29
CA ASN A 191 -12.17 -4.34 -3.87
C ASN A 191 -10.92 -3.80 -3.19
N VAL A 192 -11.09 -2.83 -2.26
CA VAL A 192 -10.03 -2.31 -1.39
C VAL A 192 -10.26 -2.80 0.04
N ASN A 193 -9.40 -3.67 0.53
CA ASN A 193 -9.41 -4.10 1.94
C ASN A 193 -8.65 -3.05 2.76
N ARG A 194 -9.34 -2.44 3.70
CA ARG A 194 -8.86 -1.24 4.40
C ARG A 194 -8.29 -1.56 5.77
N VAL A 195 -7.59 -0.61 6.36
CA VAL A 195 -6.97 -0.74 7.69
C VAL A 195 -7.97 -0.90 8.84
N PHE A 196 -9.26 -0.73 8.57
CA PHE A 196 -10.34 -0.81 9.58
C PHE A 196 -10.77 -2.24 9.91
N GLY A 197 -10.02 -3.25 9.41
CA GLY A 197 -10.21 -4.65 9.73
C GLY A 197 -11.30 -5.33 8.92
N PRO A 198 -11.56 -6.63 9.22
CA PRO A 198 -12.52 -7.43 8.46
C PRO A 198 -13.98 -7.11 8.79
N ASP A 199 -14.23 -6.46 9.92
CA ASP A 199 -15.57 -6.05 10.35
C ASP A 199 -15.82 -4.60 9.95
N ASP A 200 -17.07 -4.30 9.55
CA ASP A 200 -17.46 -2.94 9.23
C ASP A 200 -17.41 -2.05 10.46
N GLY A 201 -16.80 -0.89 10.31
CA GLY A 201 -16.77 0.14 11.33
C GLY A 201 -18.14 0.77 11.58
N THR A 202 -18.25 1.52 12.66
CA THR A 202 -19.51 2.17 13.10
C THR A 202 -19.95 3.31 12.17
N GLN A 203 -19.13 3.71 11.20
CA GLN A 203 -19.40 4.78 10.23
C GLN A 203 -18.97 4.37 8.83
N GLU A 204 -19.65 4.88 7.80
CA GLU A 204 -19.32 4.61 6.39
C GLU A 204 -17.85 4.87 6.04
N ILE A 205 -17.24 5.89 6.61
CA ILE A 205 -15.82 6.18 6.40
C ILE A 205 -14.86 5.14 7.04
N TRP A 206 -15.39 4.26 7.90
CA TRP A 206 -14.65 3.20 8.61
C TRP A 206 -15.05 1.80 8.14
N LEU A 207 -15.67 1.67 6.97
CA LEU A 207 -15.90 0.36 6.37
C LEU A 207 -14.59 -0.40 6.19
N GLY A 208 -14.58 -1.67 6.49
CA GLY A 208 -13.41 -2.55 6.38
C GLY A 208 -13.00 -2.81 4.93
N ASP A 209 -13.95 -2.74 4.00
CA ASP A 209 -13.70 -2.87 2.58
C ASP A 209 -14.51 -1.87 1.75
N TRP A 210 -14.05 -1.66 0.53
CA TRP A 210 -14.72 -0.83 -0.46
C TRP A 210 -14.88 -1.60 -1.77
N ASP A 211 -16.12 -1.92 -2.13
CA ASP A 211 -16.47 -2.32 -3.49
C ASP A 211 -16.09 -1.21 -4.46
N SER A 212 -15.36 -1.54 -5.49
CA SER A 212 -14.75 -0.52 -6.35
C SER A 212 -14.51 -1.01 -7.78
N ALA A 213 -14.36 -0.05 -8.70
CA ALA A 213 -13.86 -0.24 -10.05
C ALA A 213 -12.68 0.72 -10.27
N ILE A 214 -11.49 0.34 -9.80
CA ILE A 214 -10.32 1.23 -9.82
C ILE A 214 -9.35 0.82 -10.92
N HIS A 215 -8.93 1.80 -11.73
CA HIS A 215 -7.87 1.65 -12.71
C HIS A 215 -6.64 2.47 -12.29
N LEU A 216 -5.52 1.80 -12.09
CA LEU A 216 -4.25 2.43 -11.76
C LEU A 216 -3.27 2.27 -12.93
N MET A 217 -2.81 3.39 -13.47
CA MET A 217 -1.83 3.45 -14.55
C MET A 217 -0.61 4.24 -14.09
N ASN A 218 0.59 3.64 -14.22
CA ASN A 218 1.84 4.28 -13.83
C ASN A 218 2.91 3.95 -14.87
N ALA A 219 3.62 4.96 -15.36
CA ALA A 219 4.70 4.84 -16.31
C ALA A 219 5.93 5.58 -15.78
N SER A 220 6.98 4.85 -15.46
CA SER A 220 8.19 5.35 -14.83
C SER A 220 9.40 5.18 -15.74
N TYR A 221 10.16 6.26 -16.00
CA TYR A 221 11.37 6.29 -16.81
C TYR A 221 12.59 6.67 -15.96
N ALA A 222 13.53 5.74 -15.82
CA ALA A 222 14.75 5.89 -15.01
C ALA A 222 16.01 6.19 -15.83
N GLY A 223 15.89 6.43 -17.15
CA GLY A 223 17.02 6.69 -18.03
C GLY A 223 17.62 8.09 -17.93
N LEU A 224 17.09 8.97 -17.08
CA LEU A 224 17.65 10.29 -16.85
C LEU A 224 18.83 10.21 -15.85
N PRO A 225 19.96 10.90 -16.09
CA PRO A 225 21.14 10.79 -15.24
C PRO A 225 20.96 11.37 -13.83
N PHE A 226 19.91 12.14 -13.61
CA PHE A 226 19.65 12.88 -12.38
C PHE A 226 18.34 12.49 -11.71
N GLY A 227 17.59 11.51 -12.23
CA GLY A 227 16.36 11.06 -11.56
C GLY A 227 15.43 10.25 -12.43
N THR A 228 14.31 9.87 -11.84
CA THR A 228 13.24 9.11 -12.46
C THR A 228 12.04 10.03 -12.66
N LEU A 229 11.50 10.01 -13.87
CA LEU A 229 10.25 10.68 -14.23
C LEU A 229 9.13 9.66 -14.22
N THR A 230 8.05 9.92 -13.49
CA THR A 230 6.86 9.08 -13.44
C THR A 230 5.64 9.89 -13.87
N ALA A 231 4.87 9.34 -14.81
CA ALA A 231 3.54 9.80 -15.16
C ALA A 231 2.51 8.80 -14.65
N TYR A 232 1.41 9.27 -14.09
CA TYR A 232 0.37 8.40 -13.57
C TYR A 232 -1.04 8.94 -13.80
N GLY A 233 -2.00 7.99 -13.83
CA GLY A 233 -3.43 8.27 -13.87
C GLY A 233 -4.14 7.23 -13.01
N TYR A 234 -4.93 7.67 -12.03
CA TYR A 234 -5.70 6.84 -11.13
C TYR A 234 -7.17 7.21 -11.25
N LEU A 235 -7.97 6.28 -11.74
CA LEU A 235 -9.42 6.42 -11.88
C LEU A 235 -10.03 5.56 -10.78
N MET A 236 -10.53 6.20 -9.73
CA MET A 236 -11.06 5.53 -8.55
C MET A 236 -12.58 5.72 -8.51
N ASP A 237 -13.30 4.67 -8.89
CA ASP A 237 -14.73 4.56 -8.70
C ASP A 237 -14.96 3.64 -7.49
N ILE A 238 -15.55 4.16 -6.41
CA ILE A 238 -15.75 3.46 -5.14
C ILE A 238 -17.25 3.37 -4.90
N GLU A 239 -17.82 2.23 -5.30
CA GLU A 239 -19.28 2.02 -5.32
C GLU A 239 -19.91 2.07 -3.93
N SER A 240 -19.21 1.58 -2.89
CA SER A 240 -19.67 1.61 -1.50
C SER A 240 -19.46 2.96 -0.80
N ALA A 241 -18.72 3.91 -1.42
CA ALA A 241 -18.43 5.22 -0.87
C ALA A 241 -18.20 6.27 -1.97
N ASP A 242 -19.23 6.59 -2.76
CA ASP A 242 -19.18 7.49 -3.92
C ASP A 242 -18.46 8.83 -3.64
N ALA A 243 -18.57 9.34 -2.43
CA ALA A 243 -17.92 10.60 -2.03
C ALA A 243 -16.38 10.52 -2.04
N GLN A 244 -15.82 9.33 -2.05
CA GLN A 244 -14.38 9.06 -2.12
C GLN A 244 -13.89 8.80 -3.55
N SER A 245 -14.82 8.65 -4.51
CA SER A 245 -14.48 8.48 -5.92
C SER A 245 -13.80 9.71 -6.47
N ASN A 246 -12.76 9.50 -7.26
CA ASN A 246 -11.99 10.60 -7.84
C ASN A 246 -11.16 10.14 -9.04
N GLU A 247 -10.74 11.11 -9.84
CA GLU A 247 -9.76 10.93 -10.90
C GLU A 247 -8.51 11.76 -10.58
N THR A 248 -7.35 11.11 -10.53
CA THR A 248 -6.08 11.77 -10.25
C THR A 248 -5.09 11.54 -11.39
N TYR A 249 -4.55 12.62 -11.94
CA TYR A 249 -3.50 12.58 -12.97
C TYR A 249 -2.29 13.39 -12.51
N GLY A 250 -1.08 12.84 -12.69
CA GLY A 250 0.10 13.54 -12.23
C GLY A 250 1.39 13.19 -12.92
N LEU A 251 2.38 14.04 -12.65
CA LEU A 251 3.77 13.87 -13.02
C LEU A 251 4.64 14.04 -11.78
N ARG A 252 5.54 13.10 -11.57
CA ARG A 252 6.48 13.10 -10.46
C ARG A 252 7.90 12.95 -11.00
N PHE A 253 8.80 13.79 -10.51
CA PHE A 253 10.23 13.68 -10.77
C PHE A 253 10.95 13.53 -9.44
N ALA A 254 11.69 12.44 -9.27
CA ALA A 254 12.41 12.17 -8.03
C ALA A 254 13.85 11.73 -8.32
N GLY A 255 14.79 12.23 -7.55
CA GLY A 255 16.19 11.91 -7.74
C GLY A 255 17.02 11.97 -6.46
N LYS A 256 18.26 11.48 -6.61
CA LYS A 256 19.28 11.50 -5.57
C LYS A 256 20.60 11.93 -6.19
N GLN A 257 21.21 12.96 -5.64
CA GLN A 257 22.53 13.45 -6.04
C GLN A 257 23.50 13.36 -4.86
N ALA A 258 24.60 12.64 -5.07
CA ALA A 258 25.69 12.65 -4.09
C ALA A 258 26.39 14.02 -4.09
N LEU A 259 26.48 14.68 -2.94
CA LEU A 259 27.20 15.95 -2.74
C LEU A 259 28.59 15.74 -2.15
N GLY A 260 28.95 14.49 -1.84
CA GLY A 260 30.22 14.11 -1.25
C GLY A 260 30.22 12.64 -0.85
N LYS A 261 31.14 12.22 0.01
CA LYS A 261 31.26 10.82 0.43
C LYS A 261 30.16 10.38 1.40
N THR A 262 29.60 11.32 2.17
CA THR A 262 28.67 11.03 3.28
C THR A 262 27.33 11.78 3.17
N VAL A 263 27.21 12.73 2.23
CA VAL A 263 26.01 13.55 2.06
C VAL A 263 25.39 13.34 0.69
N SER A 264 24.09 13.13 0.66
CA SER A 264 23.30 13.07 -0.56
C SER A 264 22.12 14.02 -0.49
N LEU A 265 21.87 14.71 -1.58
CA LEU A 265 20.65 15.48 -1.79
C LEU A 265 19.57 14.57 -2.37
N LEU A 266 18.46 14.47 -1.69
CA LEU A 266 17.22 13.82 -2.17
C LEU A 266 16.26 14.93 -2.58
N TYR A 267 15.65 14.78 -3.74
CA TYR A 267 14.68 15.76 -4.21
C TYR A 267 13.51 15.09 -4.91
N THR A 268 12.33 15.70 -4.75
CA THR A 268 11.09 15.29 -5.42
C THR A 268 10.31 16.53 -5.82
N LEU A 269 9.88 16.58 -7.05
CA LEU A 269 8.92 17.52 -7.60
C LEU A 269 7.72 16.75 -8.09
N GLU A 270 6.53 17.17 -7.71
CA GLU A 270 5.30 16.49 -8.10
C GLU A 270 4.21 17.51 -8.41
N TYR A 271 3.50 17.28 -9.48
CA TYR A 271 2.28 17.99 -9.84
C TYR A 271 1.16 16.98 -10.06
N ALA A 272 0.06 17.15 -9.36
CA ALA A 272 -1.13 16.34 -9.53
C ALA A 272 -2.38 17.21 -9.63
N ARG A 273 -3.33 16.75 -10.44
CA ARG A 273 -4.68 17.27 -10.53
C ARG A 273 -5.64 16.17 -10.14
N GLN A 274 -6.57 16.48 -9.25
CA GLN A 274 -7.61 15.57 -8.79
C GLN A 274 -8.98 16.24 -8.98
N GLU A 275 -9.91 15.48 -9.51
CA GLU A 275 -11.31 15.89 -9.74
C GLU A 275 -12.30 14.95 -9.05
#